data_295feed42494cc9712c1bc8c80a0103e
#
_entry.id   295feed42494cc9712c1bc8c80a0103e
#
_cell.length_a   1.000
_cell.length_b   1.000
_cell.length_c   1.000
_cell.angle_alpha   90.00
_cell.angle_beta   90.00
_cell.angle_gamma   90.00
#
_symmetry.space_group_name_H-M   'P 1'
#
loop_
_entity.id
_entity.type
_entity.pdbx_description
1 polymer ?
#
loop_
_entity_poly.entity_id
_entity_poly.type
_entity_poly.pdbx_seq_one_letter_code
_entity_poly.pdbx_strand_id
1 'polypeptide(L)'
;MRIINLVENTEGSSGCGVEHGLCFYIETAKHKLLMDTGQTDLLIENAKKLGIDLTLVDTVVLSHGHYDHGGGILPFAQINPTAKIYVPAAAFGEYYSVNKAGEPHYIGLAAEIQELPQVVKVSAEDGIYQIDDELSLFSGIRSEHPIPSANRRLKKKSEEGLEQDDFAHEQCLVIKEGVKSILLSGCAHHGILNILDRYIALYGKEPDIVISGFHMMRKHGYSDEDINMIIDTALALRQYKTTFYTGHCTGVEPYNAMKKLMGSQLHYVHSGDEIRIRTGIERILWNPLEYAAPIGSNGAPEKLRPLTENVPEKTDDPAASENGNTEQAEAGSGAGAATKVSTEASKNVRKKRSEYMKWHKFFAWGTVVCFVMTMVTGYKRK
;
A
#
# COMPACT_ATOMS: atom_id res chain seq x y z
N MET A 1 10.76 12.35 -1.25
CA MET A 1 9.32 12.39 -0.96
C MET A 1 9.07 12.11 0.52
N ARG A 2 8.08 12.75 1.10
CA ARG A 2 7.65 12.59 2.49
C ARG A 2 6.17 12.21 2.52
N ILE A 3 5.81 11.17 3.26
CA ILE A 3 4.42 10.71 3.41
C ILE A 3 4.13 10.61 4.90
N ILE A 4 3.05 11.22 5.35
CA ILE A 4 2.61 11.19 6.74
C ILE A 4 1.20 10.61 6.79
N ASN A 5 0.99 9.61 7.65
CA ASN A 5 -0.33 9.08 7.91
C ASN A 5 -1.05 10.01 8.90
N LEU A 6 -1.90 10.92 8.39
CA LEU A 6 -2.61 11.88 9.25
C LEU A 6 -3.70 11.23 10.08
N VAL A 7 -4.39 10.23 9.53
CA VAL A 7 -5.52 9.55 10.19
C VAL A 7 -5.44 8.05 9.95
N GLU A 8 -5.49 7.29 11.04
CA GLU A 8 -5.50 5.83 11.05
C GLU A 8 -6.18 5.35 12.34
N ASN A 9 -6.48 4.04 12.44
CA ASN A 9 -7.23 3.44 13.55
C ASN A 9 -6.41 3.29 14.83
N THR A 10 -5.08 3.41 14.75
CA THR A 10 -4.16 3.13 15.85
C THR A 10 -3.24 4.30 16.15
N GLU A 11 -2.95 4.50 17.44
CA GLU A 11 -2.11 5.57 17.90
C GLU A 11 -0.62 5.30 17.60
N GLY A 12 0.05 6.30 17.00
CA GLY A 12 1.50 6.32 16.84
C GLY A 12 2.20 7.11 17.96
N SER A 13 3.50 7.31 17.80
CA SER A 13 4.33 8.01 18.80
C SER A 13 4.14 9.53 18.82
N SER A 14 3.50 10.10 17.78
CA SER A 14 3.28 11.55 17.63
C SER A 14 2.20 12.11 18.57
N GLY A 15 1.38 11.23 19.18
CA GLY A 15 0.21 11.59 19.95
C GLY A 15 -0.93 12.19 19.12
N CYS A 16 -0.95 11.96 17.79
CA CYS A 16 -2.07 12.29 16.92
C CYS A 16 -3.32 11.53 17.34
N GLY A 17 -4.51 12.14 17.15
CA GLY A 17 -5.78 11.48 17.33
C GLY A 17 -5.96 10.32 16.34
N VAL A 18 -6.87 9.40 16.69
CA VAL A 18 -7.20 8.21 15.89
C VAL A 18 -8.70 8.11 15.68
N GLU A 19 -9.09 7.57 14.52
CA GLU A 19 -10.48 7.21 14.24
C GLU A 19 -10.51 6.04 13.26
N HIS A 20 -11.67 5.47 13.03
CA HIS A 20 -11.86 4.53 11.95
C HIS A 20 -11.86 5.29 10.63
N GLY A 21 -10.71 5.42 10.01
CA GLY A 21 -10.52 6.19 8.78
C GLY A 21 -9.08 6.14 8.30
N LEU A 22 -8.84 6.67 7.10
CA LEU A 22 -7.52 6.75 6.50
C LEU A 22 -7.30 8.10 5.84
N CYS A 23 -6.13 8.72 6.10
CA CYS A 23 -5.71 9.93 5.42
C CYS A 23 -4.19 10.01 5.37
N PHE A 24 -3.61 10.08 4.19
CA PHE A 24 -2.18 10.36 4.01
C PHE A 24 -1.98 11.78 3.48
N TYR A 25 -1.08 12.53 4.12
CA TYR A 25 -0.49 13.74 3.56
C TYR A 25 0.84 13.40 2.89
N ILE A 26 1.04 13.88 1.66
CA ILE A 26 2.16 13.51 0.81
C ILE A 26 2.81 14.76 0.23
N GLU A 27 4.13 14.86 0.36
CA GLU A 27 4.95 15.88 -0.30
C GLU A 27 5.85 15.20 -1.33
N THR A 28 5.62 15.53 -2.60
CA THR A 28 6.45 15.14 -3.75
C THR A 28 7.38 16.29 -4.16
N ALA A 29 8.02 16.17 -5.32
CA ALA A 29 8.80 17.27 -5.88
C ALA A 29 7.93 18.45 -6.33
N LYS A 30 6.66 18.19 -6.75
CA LYS A 30 5.76 19.19 -7.32
C LYS A 30 4.51 19.43 -6.50
N HIS A 31 4.06 18.44 -5.73
CA HIS A 31 2.76 18.44 -5.09
C HIS A 31 2.83 18.37 -3.58
N LYS A 32 1.85 18.97 -2.95
CA LYS A 32 1.37 18.65 -1.61
C LYS A 32 -0.03 18.09 -1.76
N LEU A 33 -0.22 16.81 -1.46
CA LEU A 33 -1.50 16.16 -1.74
C LEU A 33 -2.01 15.36 -0.55
N LEU A 34 -3.31 15.08 -0.55
CA LEU A 34 -3.96 14.13 0.34
C LEU A 34 -4.38 12.89 -0.46
N MET A 35 -4.15 11.71 0.09
CA MET A 35 -4.80 10.47 -0.31
C MET A 35 -5.78 10.10 0.79
N ASP A 36 -7.06 10.16 0.49
CA ASP A 36 -8.18 10.07 1.42
C ASP A 36 -8.20 11.21 2.48
N THR A 37 -9.25 11.28 3.29
CA THR A 37 -9.47 12.40 4.23
C THR A 37 -9.95 11.95 5.61
N GLY A 38 -10.03 10.63 5.87
CA GLY A 38 -10.58 10.12 7.12
C GLY A 38 -12.11 10.20 7.19
N GLN A 39 -12.62 9.93 8.37
CA GLN A 39 -14.07 9.91 8.66
C GLN A 39 -14.61 11.28 9.04
N THR A 40 -13.79 12.10 9.73
CA THR A 40 -14.21 13.38 10.30
C THR A 40 -13.25 14.52 9.93
N ASP A 41 -13.25 15.61 10.66
CA ASP A 41 -12.29 16.71 10.56
C ASP A 41 -10.98 16.44 11.32
N LEU A 42 -10.78 15.23 11.85
CA LEU A 42 -9.57 14.86 12.61
C LEU A 42 -8.27 15.08 11.83
N LEU A 43 -8.32 14.94 10.48
CA LEU A 43 -7.16 15.27 9.64
C LEU A 43 -6.65 16.71 9.87
N ILE A 44 -7.56 17.67 10.13
CA ILE A 44 -7.22 19.09 10.35
C ILE A 44 -6.52 19.25 11.70
N GLU A 45 -7.03 18.60 12.74
CA GLU A 45 -6.45 18.64 14.07
C GLU A 45 -5.05 18.01 14.09
N ASN A 46 -4.91 16.83 13.46
CA ASN A 46 -3.64 16.12 13.37
C ASN A 46 -2.62 16.87 12.49
N ALA A 47 -3.04 17.46 11.37
CA ALA A 47 -2.18 18.29 10.53
C ALA A 47 -1.65 19.50 11.32
N LYS A 48 -2.52 20.22 12.05
CA LYS A 48 -2.13 21.33 12.91
C LYS A 48 -1.11 20.90 13.96
N LYS A 49 -1.31 19.76 14.60
CA LYS A 49 -0.41 19.20 15.62
C LYS A 49 0.96 18.88 15.05
N LEU A 50 1.02 18.40 13.80
CA LEU A 50 2.25 18.05 13.10
C LEU A 50 2.89 19.26 12.36
N GLY A 51 2.30 20.46 12.45
CA GLY A 51 2.78 21.66 11.78
C GLY A 51 2.62 21.61 10.26
N ILE A 52 1.61 20.85 9.76
CA ILE A 52 1.28 20.75 8.35
C ILE A 52 0.21 21.78 8.00
N ASP A 53 0.51 22.62 7.00
CA ASP A 53 -0.42 23.60 6.48
C ASP A 53 -1.25 23.00 5.31
N LEU A 54 -2.49 22.62 5.60
CA LEU A 54 -3.41 22.03 4.61
C LEU A 54 -3.89 23.03 3.57
N THR A 55 -3.72 24.35 3.77
CA THR A 55 -4.05 25.36 2.74
C THR A 55 -3.10 25.32 1.55
N LEU A 56 -1.92 24.67 1.71
CA LEU A 56 -0.93 24.46 0.65
C LEU A 56 -1.15 23.19 -0.16
N VAL A 57 -2.12 22.36 0.21
CA VAL A 57 -2.49 21.17 -0.56
C VAL A 57 -3.09 21.60 -1.90
N ASP A 58 -2.58 21.07 -2.99
CA ASP A 58 -3.06 21.35 -4.35
C ASP A 58 -3.98 20.24 -4.91
N THR A 59 -3.86 19.04 -4.39
CA THR A 59 -4.52 17.84 -4.91
C THR A 59 -5.03 16.96 -3.77
N VAL A 60 -6.26 16.47 -3.89
CA VAL A 60 -6.83 15.40 -3.05
C VAL A 60 -7.25 14.26 -3.97
N VAL A 61 -6.92 13.03 -3.60
CA VAL A 61 -7.39 11.83 -4.30
C VAL A 61 -8.20 10.99 -3.34
N LEU A 62 -9.44 10.70 -3.67
CA LEU A 62 -10.27 9.77 -2.91
C LEU A 62 -10.10 8.36 -3.49
N SER A 63 -9.76 7.39 -2.65
CA SER A 63 -9.55 6.00 -3.07
C SER A 63 -10.84 5.28 -3.46
N HIS A 64 -11.93 5.52 -2.74
CA HIS A 64 -13.22 4.89 -2.98
C HIS A 64 -14.37 5.60 -2.21
N GLY A 65 -15.60 5.22 -2.48
CA GLY A 65 -16.80 5.94 -2.04
C GLY A 65 -17.28 5.62 -0.62
N HIS A 66 -16.40 5.32 0.35
CA HIS A 66 -16.80 5.09 1.75
C HIS A 66 -16.52 6.31 2.63
N TYR A 67 -17.38 6.50 3.65
CA TYR A 67 -17.37 7.66 4.54
C TYR A 67 -16.09 7.80 5.37
N ASP A 68 -15.47 6.68 5.73
CA ASP A 68 -14.22 6.61 6.50
C ASP A 68 -12.98 6.99 5.70
N HIS A 69 -13.15 7.27 4.40
CA HIS A 69 -12.13 7.81 3.49
C HIS A 69 -12.47 9.21 2.97
N GLY A 70 -13.77 9.50 2.80
CA GLY A 70 -14.21 10.77 2.23
C GLY A 70 -14.91 11.73 3.19
N GLY A 71 -15.10 11.35 4.47
CA GLY A 71 -15.85 12.16 5.44
C GLY A 71 -15.19 13.50 5.76
N GLY A 72 -13.86 13.59 5.69
CA GLY A 72 -13.11 14.82 5.89
C GLY A 72 -13.08 15.77 4.68
N ILE A 73 -13.66 15.42 3.53
CA ILE A 73 -13.64 16.27 2.32
C ILE A 73 -14.34 17.62 2.56
N LEU A 74 -15.54 17.60 3.15
CA LEU A 74 -16.29 18.83 3.38
C LEU A 74 -15.57 19.80 4.34
N PRO A 75 -15.12 19.40 5.54
CA PRO A 75 -14.34 20.28 6.40
C PRO A 75 -13.00 20.71 5.77
N PHE A 76 -12.33 19.86 4.99
CA PHE A 76 -11.13 20.25 4.26
C PHE A 76 -11.43 21.33 3.20
N ALA A 77 -12.50 21.16 2.42
CA ALA A 77 -12.88 22.13 1.39
C ALA A 77 -13.21 23.53 1.94
N GLN A 78 -13.64 23.62 3.21
CA GLN A 78 -13.87 24.90 3.88
C GLN A 78 -12.58 25.68 4.14
N ILE A 79 -11.46 24.97 4.43
CA ILE A 79 -10.15 25.60 4.69
C ILE A 79 -9.30 25.72 3.44
N ASN A 80 -9.55 24.88 2.42
CA ASN A 80 -8.84 24.92 1.15
C ASN A 80 -9.83 24.79 -0.03
N PRO A 81 -10.40 25.90 -0.52
CA PRO A 81 -11.38 25.88 -1.60
C PRO A 81 -10.75 25.76 -3.00
N THR A 82 -9.42 25.61 -3.11
CA THR A 82 -8.70 25.65 -4.40
C THR A 82 -8.12 24.31 -4.82
N ALA A 83 -7.86 23.41 -3.86
CA ALA A 83 -7.34 22.08 -4.16
C ALA A 83 -8.30 21.29 -5.05
N LYS A 84 -7.79 20.63 -6.08
CA LYS A 84 -8.58 19.72 -6.91
C LYS A 84 -8.83 18.41 -6.17
N ILE A 85 -10.06 17.92 -6.19
CA ILE A 85 -10.48 16.70 -5.50
C ILE A 85 -10.88 15.66 -6.54
N TYR A 86 -10.01 14.68 -6.79
CA TYR A 86 -10.22 13.60 -7.77
C TYR A 86 -10.99 12.45 -7.13
N VAL A 87 -12.24 12.26 -7.54
CA VAL A 87 -13.18 11.29 -6.98
C VAL A 87 -13.58 10.28 -8.06
N PRO A 88 -13.56 8.96 -7.80
CA PRO A 88 -14.12 8.00 -8.77
C PRO A 88 -15.56 8.36 -9.10
N ALA A 89 -15.93 8.36 -10.37
CA ALA A 89 -17.28 8.74 -10.79
C ALA A 89 -18.37 7.90 -10.09
N ALA A 90 -18.10 6.61 -9.88
CA ALA A 90 -18.99 5.70 -9.18
C ALA A 90 -19.05 5.92 -7.65
N ALA A 91 -18.16 6.73 -7.04
CA ALA A 91 -18.12 6.92 -5.59
C ALA A 91 -19.37 7.60 -5.00
N PHE A 92 -20.17 8.24 -5.84
CA PHE A 92 -21.43 8.88 -5.44
C PHE A 92 -22.64 7.94 -5.47
N GLY A 93 -22.43 6.64 -5.58
CA GLY A 93 -23.47 5.63 -5.42
C GLY A 93 -23.92 5.49 -3.95
N GLU A 94 -24.99 4.72 -3.74
CA GLU A 94 -25.46 4.41 -2.41
C GLU A 94 -24.84 3.09 -1.93
N TYR A 95 -23.95 3.17 -0.91
CA TYR A 95 -23.21 2.04 -0.36
C TYR A 95 -23.63 1.75 1.08
N TYR A 96 -23.72 0.46 1.42
CA TYR A 96 -24.23 -0.01 2.71
C TYR A 96 -23.37 -1.14 3.27
N SER A 97 -23.27 -1.18 4.60
CA SER A 97 -22.75 -2.33 5.34
C SER A 97 -23.93 -3.03 6.03
N VAL A 98 -24.10 -4.32 5.79
CA VAL A 98 -25.18 -5.10 6.38
C VAL A 98 -24.65 -5.83 7.61
N ASN A 99 -25.32 -5.66 8.76
CA ASN A 99 -24.95 -6.32 10.01
C ASN A 99 -25.44 -7.79 10.04
N LYS A 100 -25.13 -8.53 11.12
CA LYS A 100 -25.55 -9.94 11.26
C LYS A 100 -27.08 -10.13 11.34
N ALA A 101 -27.84 -9.10 11.69
CA ALA A 101 -29.30 -9.13 11.70
C ALA A 101 -29.92 -8.84 10.34
N GLY A 102 -29.10 -8.56 9.32
CA GLY A 102 -29.56 -8.19 7.97
C GLY A 102 -29.92 -6.71 7.83
N GLU A 103 -29.61 -5.87 8.82
CA GLU A 103 -29.94 -4.45 8.79
C GLU A 103 -28.85 -3.66 8.03
N PRO A 104 -29.22 -2.88 7.01
CA PRO A 104 -28.28 -2.05 6.27
C PRO A 104 -27.96 -0.77 7.06
N HIS A 105 -26.69 -0.41 7.03
CA HIS A 105 -26.17 0.86 7.52
C HIS A 105 -25.49 1.58 6.36
N TYR A 106 -25.86 2.82 6.08
CA TYR A 106 -25.26 3.62 5.01
C TYR A 106 -23.80 3.92 5.33
N ILE A 107 -22.94 3.68 4.34
CA ILE A 107 -21.50 3.89 4.44
C ILE A 107 -20.94 4.71 3.27
N GLY A 108 -21.80 5.27 2.43
CA GLY A 108 -21.40 6.11 1.30
C GLY A 108 -20.97 7.52 1.72
N LEU A 109 -20.69 8.34 0.74
CA LEU A 109 -20.29 9.74 0.90
C LEU A 109 -21.48 10.63 1.20
N ALA A 110 -21.21 11.79 1.81
CA ALA A 110 -22.18 12.89 1.89
C ALA A 110 -22.49 13.44 0.48
N ALA A 111 -23.78 13.64 0.19
CA ALA A 111 -24.21 14.06 -1.15
C ALA A 111 -23.66 15.43 -1.56
N GLU A 112 -23.42 16.31 -0.58
CA GLU A 112 -22.91 17.67 -0.80
C GLU A 112 -21.51 17.69 -1.41
N ILE A 113 -20.72 16.60 -1.28
CA ILE A 113 -19.37 16.50 -1.84
C ILE A 113 -19.42 16.63 -3.37
N GLN A 114 -20.41 16.04 -4.04
CA GLN A 114 -20.49 16.10 -5.50
C GLN A 114 -20.79 17.49 -6.05
N GLU A 115 -21.31 18.39 -5.21
CA GLU A 115 -21.65 19.78 -5.57
C GLU A 115 -20.46 20.74 -5.40
N LEU A 116 -19.35 20.28 -4.80
CA LEU A 116 -18.15 21.09 -4.64
C LEU A 116 -17.53 21.42 -6.01
N PRO A 117 -17.23 22.70 -6.31
CA PRO A 117 -16.72 23.12 -7.62
C PRO A 117 -15.32 22.55 -7.93
N GLN A 118 -14.56 22.16 -6.92
CA GLN A 118 -13.23 21.55 -7.04
C GLN A 118 -13.24 20.05 -7.31
N VAL A 119 -14.41 19.38 -7.27
CA VAL A 119 -14.51 17.94 -7.52
C VAL A 119 -14.33 17.63 -8.99
N VAL A 120 -13.40 16.72 -9.27
CA VAL A 120 -13.15 16.13 -10.59
C VAL A 120 -13.58 14.67 -10.53
N LYS A 121 -14.66 14.34 -11.25
CA LYS A 121 -15.12 12.94 -11.37
C LYS A 121 -14.22 12.20 -12.34
N VAL A 122 -13.60 11.11 -11.87
CA VAL A 122 -12.65 10.31 -12.63
C VAL A 122 -13.29 9.01 -13.10
N SER A 123 -13.08 8.68 -14.38
CA SER A 123 -13.33 7.36 -14.95
C SER A 123 -12.02 6.87 -15.57
N ALA A 124 -11.42 5.85 -14.94
CA ALA A 124 -10.12 5.31 -15.32
C ALA A 124 -10.19 3.76 -15.52
N GLU A 125 -11.37 3.26 -15.87
CA GLU A 125 -11.65 1.82 -15.96
C GLU A 125 -10.88 1.15 -17.09
N ASP A 126 -10.73 1.85 -18.23
CA ASP A 126 -10.09 1.32 -19.43
C ASP A 126 -8.58 1.59 -19.49
N GLY A 127 -8.02 2.34 -18.55
CA GLY A 127 -6.61 2.70 -18.63
C GLY A 127 -6.11 3.55 -17.45
N ILE A 128 -5.23 4.49 -17.80
CA ILE A 128 -4.61 5.42 -16.86
C ILE A 128 -5.22 6.80 -17.05
N TYR A 129 -5.74 7.40 -15.97
CA TYR A 129 -6.07 8.82 -15.92
C TYR A 129 -4.83 9.60 -15.48
N GLN A 130 -4.21 10.33 -16.40
CA GLN A 130 -3.02 11.12 -16.12
C GLN A 130 -3.43 12.48 -15.54
N ILE A 131 -3.01 12.77 -14.31
CA ILE A 131 -3.17 14.11 -13.70
C ILE A 131 -2.04 15.00 -14.25
N ASP A 132 -0.80 14.54 -14.16
CA ASP A 132 0.40 15.17 -14.73
C ASP A 132 1.55 14.16 -14.90
N ASP A 133 2.80 14.60 -14.98
CA ASP A 133 3.96 13.71 -15.14
C ASP A 133 4.38 12.98 -13.86
N GLU A 134 3.95 13.42 -12.66
CA GLU A 134 4.15 12.73 -11.38
C GLU A 134 2.97 11.85 -10.99
N LEU A 135 1.73 12.31 -11.19
CA LEU A 135 0.52 11.72 -10.62
C LEU A 135 -0.34 11.09 -11.70
N SER A 136 -0.76 9.86 -11.47
CA SER A 136 -1.74 9.17 -12.30
C SER A 136 -2.66 8.28 -11.47
N LEU A 137 -3.86 8.01 -11.99
CA LEU A 137 -4.90 7.20 -11.36
C LEU A 137 -5.25 6.04 -12.29
N PHE A 138 -5.66 4.92 -11.70
CA PHE A 138 -6.28 3.82 -12.43
C PHE A 138 -7.38 3.16 -11.61
N SER A 139 -8.31 2.50 -12.31
CA SER A 139 -9.39 1.66 -11.77
C SER A 139 -9.59 0.44 -12.71
N GLY A 140 -10.78 -0.14 -12.74
CA GLY A 140 -11.06 -1.29 -13.61
C GLY A 140 -10.26 -2.53 -13.20
N ILE A 141 -10.17 -2.78 -11.89
CA ILE A 141 -9.45 -3.90 -11.31
C ILE A 141 -10.29 -5.16 -11.48
N ARG A 142 -9.72 -6.22 -12.06
CA ARG A 142 -10.38 -7.51 -12.22
C ARG A 142 -10.04 -8.45 -11.08
N SER A 143 -11.00 -9.25 -10.64
CA SER A 143 -10.83 -10.20 -9.53
C SER A 143 -10.35 -11.56 -10.04
N GLU A 144 -9.06 -11.65 -10.39
CA GLU A 144 -8.40 -12.92 -10.77
C GLU A 144 -7.97 -13.72 -9.52
N HIS A 145 -7.72 -13.03 -8.41
CA HIS A 145 -7.47 -13.58 -7.09
C HIS A 145 -8.68 -13.44 -6.17
N PRO A 146 -8.79 -14.27 -5.11
CA PRO A 146 -9.85 -14.11 -4.12
C PRO A 146 -9.87 -12.72 -3.50
N ILE A 147 -11.05 -12.11 -3.42
CA ILE A 147 -11.26 -10.81 -2.76
C ILE A 147 -11.44 -10.99 -1.24
N PRO A 148 -11.20 -9.95 -0.43
CA PRO A 148 -11.36 -10.01 1.01
C PRO A 148 -12.77 -10.48 1.42
N SER A 149 -12.85 -11.51 2.27
CA SER A 149 -14.13 -12.07 2.72
C SER A 149 -14.96 -11.09 3.56
N ALA A 150 -14.32 -10.01 4.11
CA ALA A 150 -15.00 -8.88 4.76
C ALA A 150 -16.00 -8.17 3.85
N ASN A 151 -15.76 -8.18 2.55
CA ASN A 151 -16.60 -7.53 1.55
C ASN A 151 -18.01 -8.12 1.46
N ARG A 152 -18.24 -9.35 1.90
CA ARG A 152 -19.57 -10.00 1.81
C ARG A 152 -20.70 -9.20 2.43
N ARG A 153 -20.41 -8.39 3.43
CA ARG A 153 -21.37 -7.51 4.12
C ARG A 153 -21.58 -6.17 3.41
N LEU A 154 -20.72 -5.83 2.45
CA LEU A 154 -20.76 -4.55 1.74
C LEU A 154 -21.67 -4.68 0.53
N LYS A 155 -22.59 -3.74 0.42
CA LYS A 155 -23.66 -3.75 -0.58
C LYS A 155 -23.73 -2.40 -1.26
N LYS A 156 -24.10 -2.40 -2.52
CA LYS A 156 -24.54 -1.21 -3.26
C LYS A 156 -26.03 -1.29 -3.52
N LYS A 157 -26.67 -0.16 -3.62
CA LYS A 157 -28.08 -0.05 -4.03
C LYS A 157 -28.18 -0.02 -5.55
N SER A 158 -29.06 -0.85 -6.09
CA SER A 158 -29.47 -0.85 -7.48
C SER A 158 -30.99 -0.63 -7.59
N GLU A 159 -31.54 -0.64 -8.79
CA GLU A 159 -32.99 -0.57 -9.02
C GLU A 159 -33.72 -1.78 -8.42
N GLU A 160 -33.05 -2.93 -8.32
CA GLU A 160 -33.60 -4.19 -7.78
C GLU A 160 -33.46 -4.28 -6.25
N GLY A 161 -32.73 -3.36 -5.60
CA GLY A 161 -32.49 -3.33 -4.16
C GLY A 161 -31.01 -3.36 -3.78
N LEU A 162 -30.68 -3.96 -2.63
CA LEU A 162 -29.30 -4.11 -2.18
C LEU A 162 -28.65 -5.35 -2.78
N GLU A 163 -27.64 -5.16 -3.59
CA GLU A 163 -26.82 -6.22 -4.18
C GLU A 163 -25.38 -6.20 -3.67
N GLN A 164 -24.61 -7.24 -3.98
CA GLN A 164 -23.18 -7.27 -3.63
C GLN A 164 -22.46 -6.10 -4.29
N ASP A 165 -21.71 -5.34 -3.51
CA ASP A 165 -20.87 -4.28 -4.04
C ASP A 165 -19.76 -4.90 -4.91
N ASP A 166 -19.62 -4.38 -6.12
CA ASP A 166 -18.58 -4.73 -7.08
C ASP A 166 -17.36 -3.83 -7.01
N PHE A 167 -17.40 -2.83 -6.12
CA PHE A 167 -16.32 -1.87 -5.89
C PHE A 167 -15.87 -1.11 -7.14
N ALA A 168 -16.75 -0.91 -8.12
CA ALA A 168 -16.48 -0.07 -9.30
C ALA A 168 -16.03 1.35 -8.92
N HIS A 169 -16.29 1.76 -7.69
CA HIS A 169 -15.86 3.03 -7.11
C HIS A 169 -14.44 3.02 -6.52
N GLU A 170 -13.65 1.93 -6.66
CA GLU A 170 -12.27 1.87 -6.18
C GLU A 170 -11.29 2.34 -7.25
N GLN A 171 -10.40 3.28 -6.90
CA GLN A 171 -9.28 3.73 -7.72
C GLN A 171 -7.99 3.77 -6.91
N CYS A 172 -6.86 3.69 -7.61
CA CYS A 172 -5.53 3.74 -7.03
C CYS A 172 -4.76 4.96 -7.55
N LEU A 173 -3.95 5.56 -6.68
CA LEU A 173 -3.01 6.62 -7.01
C LEU A 173 -1.62 6.02 -7.27
N VAL A 174 -1.00 6.44 -8.35
CA VAL A 174 0.40 6.14 -8.65
C VAL A 174 1.21 7.43 -8.67
N ILE A 175 2.28 7.46 -7.89
CA ILE A 175 3.22 8.58 -7.82
C ILE A 175 4.55 8.14 -8.41
N LYS A 176 5.08 8.91 -9.36
CA LYS A 176 6.42 8.76 -9.92
C LYS A 176 7.33 9.79 -9.26
N GLU A 177 8.30 9.33 -8.50
CA GLU A 177 9.27 10.19 -7.82
C GLU A 177 10.68 9.78 -8.21
N GLY A 178 11.26 10.50 -9.18
CA GLY A 178 12.52 10.12 -9.80
C GLY A 178 12.42 8.77 -10.51
N VAL A 179 13.20 7.78 -10.05
CA VAL A 179 13.18 6.40 -10.61
C VAL A 179 12.19 5.49 -9.88
N LYS A 180 11.61 5.96 -8.77
CA LYS A 180 10.68 5.20 -7.93
C LYS A 180 9.25 5.35 -8.40
N SER A 181 8.49 4.27 -8.27
CA SER A 181 7.04 4.26 -8.45
C SER A 181 6.36 3.79 -7.18
N ILE A 182 5.44 4.58 -6.70
CA ILE A 182 4.70 4.35 -5.46
C ILE A 182 3.23 4.17 -5.80
N LEU A 183 2.66 3.05 -5.38
CA LEU A 183 1.25 2.73 -5.53
C LEU A 183 0.54 2.95 -4.19
N LEU A 184 -0.49 3.80 -4.18
CA LEU A 184 -1.38 3.97 -3.04
C LEU A 184 -2.78 3.47 -3.40
N SER A 185 -3.35 2.70 -2.50
CA SER A 185 -4.74 2.24 -2.52
C SER A 185 -5.34 2.47 -1.14
N GLY A 186 -6.65 2.66 -1.05
CA GLY A 186 -7.34 2.78 0.23
C GLY A 186 -7.44 1.41 0.93
N CYS A 187 -8.63 0.82 0.90
CA CYS A 187 -8.92 -0.45 1.55
C CYS A 187 -8.54 -1.70 0.74
N ALA A 188 -8.23 -1.58 -0.55
CA ALA A 188 -8.01 -2.71 -1.45
C ALA A 188 -9.20 -3.71 -1.44
N HIS A 189 -10.41 -3.24 -1.67
CA HIS A 189 -11.61 -4.08 -1.70
C HIS A 189 -11.55 -5.15 -2.80
N HIS A 190 -10.96 -4.85 -3.96
CA HIS A 190 -10.68 -5.86 -4.99
C HIS A 190 -9.59 -6.86 -4.56
N GLY A 191 -8.94 -6.64 -3.42
CA GLY A 191 -7.78 -7.41 -2.96
C GLY A 191 -6.47 -6.90 -3.54
N ILE A 192 -5.46 -6.79 -2.68
CA ILE A 192 -4.17 -6.19 -3.04
C ILE A 192 -3.46 -6.92 -4.19
N LEU A 193 -3.64 -8.23 -4.35
CA LEU A 193 -3.03 -9.00 -5.44
C LEU A 193 -3.65 -8.62 -6.80
N ASN A 194 -4.98 -8.43 -6.87
CA ASN A 194 -5.66 -7.98 -8.08
C ASN A 194 -5.27 -6.55 -8.46
N ILE A 195 -5.07 -5.68 -7.45
CA ILE A 195 -4.56 -4.31 -7.67
C ILE A 195 -3.15 -4.34 -8.25
N LEU A 196 -2.27 -5.21 -7.72
CA LEU A 196 -0.91 -5.38 -8.23
C LEU A 196 -0.89 -5.91 -9.66
N ASP A 197 -1.72 -6.90 -9.99
CA ASP A 197 -1.84 -7.43 -11.34
C ASP A 197 -2.30 -6.35 -12.32
N ARG A 198 -3.31 -5.54 -11.92
CA ARG A 198 -3.75 -4.40 -12.74
C ARG A 198 -2.65 -3.37 -12.92
N TYR A 199 -1.94 -3.02 -11.85
CA TYR A 199 -0.81 -2.10 -11.90
C TYR A 199 0.28 -2.61 -12.87
N ILE A 200 0.69 -3.87 -12.75
CA ILE A 200 1.74 -4.47 -13.60
C ILE A 200 1.28 -4.49 -15.07
N ALA A 201 0.02 -4.81 -15.34
CA ALA A 201 -0.53 -4.78 -16.69
C ALA A 201 -0.48 -3.38 -17.32
N LEU A 202 -0.69 -2.32 -16.52
CA LEU A 202 -0.69 -0.94 -17.01
C LEU A 202 0.71 -0.32 -17.11
N TYR A 203 1.61 -0.61 -16.16
CA TYR A 203 2.91 0.05 -16.04
C TYR A 203 4.10 -0.83 -16.46
N GLY A 204 3.87 -2.13 -16.74
CA GLY A 204 4.88 -3.08 -17.24
C GLY A 204 5.94 -3.52 -16.23
N LYS A 205 5.79 -3.16 -14.94
CA LYS A 205 6.73 -3.49 -13.86
C LYS A 205 6.04 -3.50 -12.50
N GLU A 206 6.67 -4.12 -11.50
CA GLU A 206 6.23 -4.02 -10.10
C GLU A 206 6.40 -2.59 -9.56
N PRO A 207 5.53 -2.10 -8.65
CA PRO A 207 5.78 -0.86 -7.93
C PRO A 207 6.94 -1.04 -6.95
N ASP A 208 7.75 0.01 -6.73
CA ASP A 208 8.82 -0.04 -5.72
C ASP A 208 8.25 -0.09 -4.30
N ILE A 209 7.15 0.64 -4.08
CA ILE A 209 6.49 0.77 -2.79
C ILE A 209 4.98 0.68 -2.99
N VAL A 210 4.31 0.00 -2.07
CA VAL A 210 2.84 -0.04 -1.94
C VAL A 210 2.45 0.46 -0.57
N ILE A 211 1.47 1.36 -0.51
CA ILE A 211 0.83 1.85 0.72
C ILE A 211 -0.66 1.57 0.59
N SER A 212 -1.19 0.66 1.40
CA SER A 212 -2.58 0.17 1.26
C SER A 212 -3.09 -0.52 2.51
N GLY A 213 -4.37 -0.39 2.80
CA GLY A 213 -5.08 -1.36 3.61
C GLY A 213 -5.30 -2.66 2.82
N PHE A 214 -5.48 -3.79 3.51
CA PHE A 214 -5.72 -5.10 2.86
C PHE A 214 -7.10 -5.68 3.17
N HIS A 215 -7.95 -4.91 3.83
CA HIS A 215 -9.33 -5.23 4.18
C HIS A 215 -9.51 -6.59 4.89
N MET A 216 -8.61 -6.90 5.83
CA MET A 216 -8.55 -8.19 6.54
C MET A 216 -9.04 -8.11 7.99
N MET A 217 -9.29 -6.91 8.53
CA MET A 217 -9.69 -6.71 9.93
C MET A 217 -11.05 -7.35 10.24
N ARG A 218 -11.15 -8.01 11.41
CA ARG A 218 -12.37 -8.59 11.95
C ARG A 218 -12.63 -8.13 13.38
N LYS A 219 -13.91 -7.83 13.69
CA LYS A 219 -14.31 -7.45 15.06
C LYS A 219 -14.53 -8.65 16.00
N HIS A 220 -14.78 -9.85 15.45
CA HIS A 220 -15.28 -11.00 16.23
C HIS A 220 -14.49 -12.29 15.95
N GLY A 221 -13.18 -12.18 15.75
CA GLY A 221 -12.31 -13.30 15.48
C GLY A 221 -12.25 -13.67 13.98
N TYR A 222 -11.38 -14.60 13.66
CA TYR A 222 -11.02 -14.99 12.28
C TYR A 222 -11.44 -16.43 12.03
N SER A 223 -12.18 -16.66 10.94
CA SER A 223 -12.48 -17.99 10.44
C SER A 223 -11.23 -18.63 9.80
N ASP A 224 -11.28 -19.94 9.55
CA ASP A 224 -10.21 -20.64 8.81
C ASP A 224 -10.03 -20.03 7.41
N GLU A 225 -11.10 -19.56 6.77
CA GLU A 225 -11.04 -18.85 5.48
C GLU A 225 -10.29 -17.52 5.60
N ASP A 226 -10.57 -16.72 6.64
CA ASP A 226 -9.87 -15.47 6.87
C ASP A 226 -8.37 -15.71 7.14
N ILE A 227 -8.04 -16.70 7.96
CA ILE A 227 -6.66 -17.06 8.28
C ILE A 227 -5.93 -17.52 7.01
N ASN A 228 -6.56 -18.35 6.20
CA ASN A 228 -5.99 -18.80 4.94
C ASN A 228 -5.72 -17.63 3.99
N MET A 229 -6.68 -16.72 3.84
CA MET A 229 -6.51 -15.52 3.01
C MET A 229 -5.34 -14.66 3.47
N ILE A 230 -5.20 -14.42 4.78
CA ILE A 230 -4.08 -13.65 5.36
C ILE A 230 -2.75 -14.31 5.00
N ILE A 231 -2.64 -15.64 5.19
CA ILE A 231 -1.41 -16.39 4.94
C ILE A 231 -1.09 -16.43 3.43
N ASP A 232 -2.08 -16.78 2.61
CA ASP A 232 -1.89 -16.93 1.17
C ASP A 232 -1.51 -15.56 0.53
N THR A 233 -2.15 -14.48 0.98
CA THR A 233 -1.79 -13.11 0.54
C THR A 233 -0.36 -12.77 0.97
N ALA A 234 0.04 -13.02 2.22
CA ALA A 234 1.39 -12.73 2.68
C ALA A 234 2.45 -13.51 1.89
N LEU A 235 2.19 -14.80 1.61
CA LEU A 235 3.10 -15.65 0.82
C LEU A 235 3.21 -15.19 -0.64
N ALA A 236 2.12 -14.67 -1.22
CA ALA A 236 2.13 -14.10 -2.56
C ALA A 236 2.89 -12.76 -2.58
N LEU A 237 2.57 -11.83 -1.68
CA LEU A 237 3.23 -10.52 -1.59
C LEU A 237 4.74 -10.63 -1.36
N ARG A 238 5.18 -11.64 -0.62
CA ARG A 238 6.60 -11.90 -0.37
C ARG A 238 7.41 -12.17 -1.65
N GLN A 239 6.78 -12.57 -2.75
CA GLN A 239 7.47 -12.86 -4.01
C GLN A 239 7.86 -11.60 -4.79
N TYR A 240 7.23 -10.45 -4.49
CA TYR A 240 7.54 -9.17 -5.10
C TYR A 240 8.80 -8.56 -4.49
N LYS A 241 9.47 -7.68 -5.23
CA LYS A 241 10.60 -6.87 -4.72
C LYS A 241 10.12 -5.57 -4.05
N THR A 242 8.84 -5.39 -3.96
CA THR A 242 8.13 -4.25 -3.43
C THR A 242 8.22 -4.17 -1.90
N THR A 243 8.38 -2.97 -1.35
CA THR A 243 8.17 -2.71 0.08
C THR A 243 6.73 -2.32 0.33
N PHE A 244 6.09 -2.96 1.31
CA PHE A 244 4.68 -2.75 1.64
C PHE A 244 4.53 -1.99 2.97
N TYR A 245 3.69 -0.96 2.95
CA TYR A 245 3.18 -0.25 4.13
C TYR A 245 1.68 -0.49 4.23
N THR A 246 1.21 -0.80 5.44
CA THR A 246 -0.21 -1.12 5.66
C THR A 246 -0.71 -0.58 6.99
N GLY A 247 -2.01 -0.54 7.17
CA GLY A 247 -2.68 -0.07 8.38
C GLY A 247 -4.20 -0.20 8.24
N HIS A 248 -4.95 0.59 8.97
CA HIS A 248 -6.40 0.79 8.86
C HIS A 248 -7.19 -0.53 8.78
N CYS A 249 -7.83 -0.81 7.65
CA CYS A 249 -8.67 -2.00 7.45
C CYS A 249 -7.89 -3.32 7.38
N THR A 250 -6.56 -3.32 7.34
CA THR A 250 -5.76 -4.53 7.52
C THR A 250 -5.92 -5.08 8.92
N GLY A 251 -5.87 -4.21 9.92
CA GLY A 251 -5.91 -4.58 11.33
C GLY A 251 -4.57 -5.10 11.85
N VAL A 252 -4.35 -4.91 13.14
CA VAL A 252 -3.07 -5.25 13.81
C VAL A 252 -2.82 -6.77 13.83
N GLU A 253 -3.86 -7.58 14.06
CA GLU A 253 -3.70 -9.04 14.14
C GLU A 253 -3.31 -9.66 12.79
N PRO A 254 -3.99 -9.38 11.66
CA PRO A 254 -3.55 -9.82 10.34
C PRO A 254 -2.16 -9.31 9.98
N TYR A 255 -1.88 -8.02 10.25
CA TYR A 255 -0.53 -7.48 10.06
C TYR A 255 0.53 -8.30 10.80
N ASN A 256 0.33 -8.59 12.09
CA ASN A 256 1.28 -9.38 12.88
C ASN A 256 1.50 -10.79 12.31
N ALA A 257 0.45 -11.41 11.78
CA ALA A 257 0.56 -12.71 11.11
C ALA A 257 1.36 -12.62 9.80
N MET A 258 1.04 -11.64 8.95
CA MET A 258 1.74 -11.37 7.69
C MET A 258 3.20 -10.96 7.91
N LYS A 259 3.49 -10.14 8.92
CA LYS A 259 4.83 -9.69 9.27
C LYS A 259 5.78 -10.83 9.58
N LYS A 260 5.30 -11.91 10.22
CA LYS A 260 6.10 -13.11 10.48
C LYS A 260 6.54 -13.84 9.20
N LEU A 261 5.76 -13.70 8.11
CA LEU A 261 6.03 -14.31 6.82
C LEU A 261 6.86 -13.40 5.89
N MET A 262 6.59 -12.09 5.93
CA MET A 262 7.16 -11.10 5.02
C MET A 262 8.41 -10.41 5.59
N GLY A 263 8.64 -10.48 6.90
CA GLY A 263 9.82 -9.87 7.54
C GLY A 263 9.90 -8.36 7.33
N SER A 264 11.07 -7.86 6.92
CA SER A 264 11.32 -6.42 6.70
C SER A 264 10.57 -5.84 5.50
N GLN A 265 9.91 -6.67 4.69
CA GLN A 265 9.19 -6.21 3.49
C GLN A 265 7.83 -5.56 3.81
N LEU A 266 7.26 -5.81 5.01
CA LEU A 266 5.97 -5.28 5.44
C LEU A 266 6.15 -4.37 6.67
N HIS A 267 5.52 -3.19 6.65
CA HIS A 267 5.53 -2.21 7.73
C HIS A 267 4.10 -1.79 8.09
N TYR A 268 3.84 -1.54 9.38
CA TYR A 268 2.61 -0.89 9.82
C TYR A 268 2.84 0.62 9.95
N VAL A 269 1.81 1.42 9.63
CA VAL A 269 1.89 2.88 9.69
C VAL A 269 0.73 3.40 10.54
N HIS A 270 1.06 3.90 11.73
CA HIS A 270 0.10 4.45 12.68
C HIS A 270 -0.23 5.92 12.40
N SER A 271 -1.24 6.46 13.08
CA SER A 271 -1.58 7.88 13.00
C SER A 271 -0.39 8.75 13.44
N GLY A 272 0.02 9.67 12.58
CA GLY A 272 1.15 10.56 12.77
C GLY A 272 2.52 9.97 12.41
N ASP A 273 2.59 8.73 11.93
CA ASP A 273 3.85 8.14 11.45
C ASP A 273 4.27 8.73 10.10
N GLU A 274 5.59 8.82 9.89
CA GLU A 274 6.19 9.37 8.68
C GLU A 274 6.99 8.31 7.92
N ILE A 275 6.74 8.21 6.60
CA ILE A 275 7.51 7.41 5.65
C ILE A 275 8.35 8.36 4.81
N ARG A 276 9.68 8.20 4.81
CA ARG A 276 10.62 8.94 3.96
C ARG A 276 11.12 8.07 2.83
N ILE A 277 10.84 8.47 1.60
CA ILE A 277 11.28 7.76 0.41
C ILE A 277 12.45 8.54 -0.20
N ARG A 278 13.63 7.88 -0.19
CA ARG A 278 14.84 8.41 -0.84
C ARG A 278 14.79 8.04 -2.32
N THR A 279 14.89 9.02 -3.18
CA THR A 279 14.71 8.86 -4.64
C THR A 279 15.99 8.53 -5.39
N GLY A 280 17.12 8.40 -4.69
CA GLY A 280 18.43 8.14 -5.30
C GLY A 280 19.07 9.35 -6.01
N ILE A 281 18.35 10.46 -6.11
CA ILE A 281 18.87 11.76 -6.57
C ILE A 281 19.04 12.67 -5.35
N GLU A 282 19.62 12.17 -4.27
CA GLU A 282 20.34 13.10 -3.41
C GLU A 282 21.55 13.51 -4.28
N ARG A 283 21.48 14.70 -4.91
CA ARG A 283 22.68 15.47 -5.18
C ARG A 283 23.43 15.41 -3.86
N ILE A 284 24.60 14.78 -3.88
CA ILE A 284 25.59 15.01 -2.85
C ILE A 284 25.77 16.54 -2.90
N LEU A 285 25.02 17.26 -2.10
CA LEU A 285 25.35 18.63 -1.75
C LEU A 285 26.64 18.45 -0.98
N TRP A 286 27.72 18.43 -1.74
CA TRP A 286 29.07 18.48 -1.23
C TRP A 286 29.11 19.71 -0.31
N ASN A 287 29.04 19.45 1.00
CA ASN A 287 29.20 20.46 2.01
C ASN A 287 30.72 20.62 2.23
N PRO A 288 31.34 21.68 1.71
CA PRO A 288 32.80 21.87 1.87
C PRO A 288 33.22 21.99 3.33
N LEU A 289 32.27 22.18 4.26
CA LEU A 289 32.54 22.35 5.68
C LEU A 289 32.61 21.05 6.48
N GLU A 290 32.12 19.94 5.92
CA GLU A 290 32.19 18.62 6.58
C GLU A 290 33.52 17.88 6.34
N TYR A 291 34.36 18.36 5.40
CA TYR A 291 35.68 17.83 5.09
C TYR A 291 36.81 18.85 5.36
N ALA A 292 36.61 19.74 6.34
CA ALA A 292 37.76 20.41 6.92
C ALA A 292 38.55 19.40 7.74
N ALA A 293 39.58 18.80 7.13
CA ALA A 293 40.54 17.99 7.87
C ALA A 293 41.09 18.82 9.06
N PRO A 294 41.34 18.21 10.22
CA PRO A 294 41.90 18.92 11.35
C PRO A 294 43.23 19.56 10.92
N ILE A 295 43.33 20.87 11.11
CA ILE A 295 44.54 21.62 10.81
C ILE A 295 45.63 21.03 11.71
N GLY A 296 46.62 20.38 11.09
CA GLY A 296 47.79 19.91 11.79
C GLY A 296 48.56 21.11 12.36
N SER A 297 49.22 20.90 13.49
CA SER A 297 49.87 21.92 14.33
C SER A 297 50.98 22.74 13.66
N ASN A 298 51.19 22.64 12.35
CA ASN A 298 52.29 23.31 11.62
C ASN A 298 51.89 24.15 10.40
N GLY A 299 50.65 24.56 10.29
CA GLY A 299 50.24 25.75 9.51
C GLY A 299 50.56 25.83 8.00
N ALA A 300 50.87 24.73 7.30
CA ALA A 300 51.09 24.76 5.86
C ALA A 300 50.10 23.83 5.13
N PRO A 301 49.43 24.27 4.07
CA PRO A 301 48.52 23.42 3.31
C PRO A 301 49.30 22.42 2.43
N GLU A 302 49.04 21.12 2.63
CA GLU A 302 49.56 20.06 1.79
C GLU A 302 48.80 20.08 0.43
N LYS A 303 49.56 20.23 -0.65
CA LYS A 303 49.02 20.20 -2.02
C LYS A 303 48.53 18.81 -2.35
N LEU A 304 47.23 18.66 -2.48
CA LEU A 304 46.59 17.46 -3.04
C LEU A 304 47.07 17.24 -4.49
N ARG A 305 47.66 16.07 -4.76
CA ARG A 305 47.92 15.58 -6.11
C ARG A 305 46.63 15.13 -6.77
N PRO A 306 46.42 15.41 -8.06
CA PRO A 306 45.28 14.85 -8.79
C PRO A 306 45.40 13.32 -8.91
N LEU A 307 44.36 12.59 -8.59
CA LEU A 307 44.22 11.19 -8.91
C LEU A 307 44.03 11.08 -10.43
N THR A 308 45.06 10.63 -11.16
CA THR A 308 44.97 10.25 -12.57
C THR A 308 44.19 8.93 -12.67
N GLU A 309 43.17 8.96 -13.48
CA GLU A 309 42.39 7.79 -13.89
C GLU A 309 43.26 6.71 -14.48
N ASN A 310 43.22 5.51 -13.94
CA ASN A 310 43.67 4.31 -14.61
C ASN A 310 42.56 3.75 -15.49
N VAL A 311 42.56 4.09 -16.75
CA VAL A 311 41.81 3.41 -17.81
C VAL A 311 42.67 2.24 -18.28
N PRO A 312 42.21 0.99 -18.26
CA PRO A 312 42.95 -0.09 -18.87
C PRO A 312 42.82 -0.01 -20.39
N GLU A 313 44.00 0.05 -21.02
CA GLU A 313 44.25 0.08 -22.46
C GLU A 313 43.81 -1.27 -23.08
N LYS A 314 43.01 -1.18 -24.12
CA LYS A 314 42.71 -2.31 -25.05
C LYS A 314 43.92 -2.62 -25.88
N THR A 315 44.42 -3.84 -25.80
CA THR A 315 45.33 -4.39 -26.83
C THR A 315 44.51 -5.12 -27.89
N ASP A 316 44.60 -4.62 -29.11
CA ASP A 316 44.23 -5.31 -30.35
C ASP A 316 45.26 -6.42 -30.63
N ASP A 317 44.87 -7.59 -31.11
CA ASP A 317 45.05 -8.10 -32.48
C ASP A 317 45.04 -9.66 -32.58
N PRO A 318 45.09 -10.25 -33.72
CA PRO A 318 43.95 -10.63 -34.54
C PRO A 318 44.00 -12.15 -34.95
N ALA A 319 43.00 -12.48 -35.78
CA ALA A 319 43.01 -13.46 -36.85
C ALA A 319 42.52 -14.91 -36.65
N ALA A 320 41.55 -15.19 -37.47
CA ALA A 320 41.30 -16.38 -38.32
C ALA A 320 40.70 -17.62 -37.59
N SER A 321 39.66 -18.26 -38.05
CA SER A 321 39.24 -18.64 -39.40
C SER A 321 37.86 -19.30 -39.36
N GLU A 322 37.20 -19.20 -40.47
CA GLU A 322 36.02 -19.90 -40.98
C GLU A 322 35.79 -21.33 -40.50
N ASN A 323 34.54 -21.71 -40.22
CA ASN A 323 33.81 -22.67 -41.08
C ASN A 323 32.34 -22.78 -40.61
N GLY A 324 31.46 -22.70 -41.60
CA GLY A 324 30.04 -22.87 -41.50
C GLY A 324 29.63 -24.32 -41.28
N ASN A 325 28.41 -24.42 -40.71
CA ASN A 325 27.44 -25.38 -41.25
C ASN A 325 26.03 -24.99 -40.78
N THR A 326 25.19 -24.86 -41.75
CA THR A 326 23.72 -24.82 -41.68
C THR A 326 23.17 -26.14 -41.19
N GLU A 327 22.27 -26.12 -40.22
CA GLU A 327 21.20 -27.09 -40.16
C GLU A 327 19.93 -26.54 -39.50
N GLN A 328 18.82 -26.98 -40.03
CA GLN A 328 17.46 -26.46 -39.94
C GLN A 328 16.79 -26.66 -38.59
N ALA A 329 15.86 -25.74 -38.29
CA ALA A 329 14.93 -25.74 -37.18
C ALA A 329 13.94 -26.91 -37.22
N GLU A 330 13.65 -27.49 -36.05
CA GLU A 330 12.39 -28.10 -35.79
C GLU A 330 11.75 -27.48 -34.53
N ALA A 331 10.51 -27.05 -34.73
CA ALA A 331 9.64 -26.51 -33.67
C ALA A 331 9.18 -27.63 -32.73
N GLY A 332 9.60 -27.57 -31.48
CA GLY A 332 9.16 -28.49 -30.43
C GLY A 332 8.49 -27.73 -29.28
N SER A 333 7.24 -28.06 -29.08
CA SER A 333 6.27 -27.54 -28.13
C SER A 333 6.77 -27.38 -26.67
N GLY A 334 6.85 -26.15 -26.17
CA GLY A 334 7.23 -25.78 -24.79
C GLY A 334 6.12 -25.76 -23.75
N ALA A 335 4.99 -26.44 -23.94
CA ALA A 335 3.83 -26.39 -23.01
C ALA A 335 3.93 -27.29 -21.76
N GLY A 336 4.94 -28.18 -21.69
CA GLY A 336 5.03 -29.18 -20.61
C GLY A 336 5.79 -28.74 -19.35
N ALA A 337 6.65 -27.71 -19.42
CA ALA A 337 7.52 -27.32 -18.31
C ALA A 337 6.85 -26.34 -17.34
N ALA A 338 6.02 -25.42 -17.82
CA ALA A 338 5.34 -24.44 -16.99
C ALA A 338 4.33 -25.07 -16.03
N THR A 339 3.61 -26.12 -16.45
CA THR A 339 2.62 -26.82 -15.63
C THR A 339 3.23 -27.64 -14.50
N LYS A 340 4.44 -28.19 -14.69
CA LYS A 340 5.14 -28.94 -13.63
C LYS A 340 5.72 -28.03 -12.55
N VAL A 341 6.25 -26.87 -12.90
CA VAL A 341 6.79 -25.91 -11.94
C VAL A 341 5.67 -25.30 -11.07
N SER A 342 4.50 -24.99 -11.64
CA SER A 342 3.36 -24.49 -10.88
C SER A 342 2.79 -25.53 -9.91
N THR A 343 2.82 -26.80 -10.25
CA THR A 343 2.32 -27.90 -9.40
C THR A 343 3.24 -28.17 -8.21
N GLU A 344 4.54 -28.04 -8.40
CA GLU A 344 5.53 -28.26 -7.33
C GLU A 344 5.59 -27.08 -6.35
N ALA A 345 5.49 -25.86 -6.84
CA ALA A 345 5.32 -24.67 -6.02
C ALA A 345 4.03 -24.73 -5.18
N SER A 346 2.91 -25.15 -5.77
CA SER A 346 1.63 -25.36 -5.08
C SER A 346 1.72 -26.45 -3.99
N LYS A 347 2.41 -27.56 -4.24
CA LYS A 347 2.65 -28.62 -3.25
C LYS A 347 3.52 -28.14 -2.08
N ASN A 348 4.56 -27.36 -2.33
CA ASN A 348 5.43 -26.79 -1.30
C ASN A 348 4.70 -25.77 -0.42
N VAL A 349 3.83 -24.95 -1.01
CA VAL A 349 2.99 -24.00 -0.28
C VAL A 349 1.99 -24.76 0.62
N ARG A 350 1.33 -25.81 0.12
CA ARG A 350 0.43 -26.65 0.92
C ARG A 350 1.15 -27.35 2.08
N LYS A 351 2.38 -27.82 1.90
CA LYS A 351 3.17 -28.46 2.95
C LYS A 351 3.57 -27.45 4.06
N LYS A 352 4.06 -26.27 3.70
CA LYS A 352 4.39 -25.20 4.66
C LYS A 352 3.14 -24.71 5.41
N ARG A 353 1.99 -24.60 4.73
CA ARG A 353 0.69 -24.25 5.32
C ARG A 353 0.26 -25.28 6.38
N SER A 354 0.40 -26.58 6.10
CA SER A 354 0.05 -27.66 7.05
C SER A 354 0.93 -27.61 8.31
N GLU A 355 2.23 -27.32 8.19
CA GLU A 355 3.14 -27.18 9.32
C GLU A 355 2.81 -25.94 10.17
N TYR A 356 2.54 -24.79 9.54
CA TYR A 356 2.16 -23.56 10.24
C TYR A 356 0.84 -23.72 11.01
N MET A 357 -0.15 -24.41 10.45
CA MET A 357 -1.43 -24.70 11.11
C MET A 357 -1.27 -25.61 12.32
N LYS A 358 -0.32 -26.55 12.31
CA LYS A 358 0.00 -27.40 13.49
C LYS A 358 0.59 -26.56 14.62
N TRP A 359 1.50 -25.63 14.32
CA TRP A 359 2.07 -24.71 15.31
C TRP A 359 1.03 -23.76 15.88
N HIS A 360 0.10 -23.24 15.07
CA HIS A 360 -0.96 -22.34 15.53
C HIS A 360 -1.92 -23.03 16.51
N LYS A 361 -2.30 -24.27 16.23
CA LYS A 361 -3.10 -25.10 17.18
C LYS A 361 -2.35 -25.36 18.49
N PHE A 362 -1.05 -25.59 18.42
CA PHE A 362 -0.22 -25.80 19.60
C PHE A 362 -0.14 -24.55 20.50
N PHE A 363 0.03 -23.37 19.92
CA PHE A 363 0.07 -22.10 20.66
C PHE A 363 -1.30 -21.68 21.20
N ALA A 364 -2.39 -21.92 20.47
CA ALA A 364 -3.74 -21.67 20.97
C ALA A 364 -4.06 -22.54 22.21
N TRP A 365 -3.64 -23.80 22.20
CA TRP A 365 -3.75 -24.69 23.38
C TRP A 365 -2.86 -24.22 24.53
N GLY A 366 -1.65 -23.78 24.28
CA GLY A 366 -0.75 -23.22 25.28
C GLY A 366 -1.34 -22.01 26.01
N THR A 367 -1.99 -21.12 25.29
CA THR A 367 -2.66 -19.92 25.87
C THR A 367 -3.85 -20.30 26.74
N VAL A 368 -4.64 -21.29 26.32
CA VAL A 368 -5.78 -21.80 27.12
C VAL A 368 -5.27 -22.48 28.38
N VAL A 369 -4.21 -23.29 28.32
CA VAL A 369 -3.60 -23.95 29.51
C VAL A 369 -3.04 -22.91 30.49
N CYS A 370 -2.35 -21.86 30.01
CA CYS A 370 -1.87 -20.77 30.87
C CYS A 370 -3.03 -20.01 31.54
N PHE A 371 -4.11 -19.76 30.82
CA PHE A 371 -5.29 -19.07 31.38
C PHE A 371 -5.99 -19.91 32.46
N VAL A 372 -6.15 -21.22 32.26
CA VAL A 372 -6.72 -22.14 33.24
C VAL A 372 -5.81 -22.28 34.46
N MET A 373 -4.48 -22.37 34.28
CA MET A 373 -3.53 -22.41 35.38
C MET A 373 -3.54 -21.13 36.22
N THR A 374 -3.71 -19.97 35.59
CA THR A 374 -3.79 -18.69 36.30
C THR A 374 -5.10 -18.56 37.09
N MET A 375 -6.21 -19.08 36.57
CA MET A 375 -7.49 -19.14 37.32
C MET A 375 -7.40 -20.11 38.50
N VAL A 376 -6.81 -21.29 38.35
CA VAL A 376 -6.69 -22.28 39.41
C VAL A 376 -5.72 -21.83 40.52
N THR A 377 -4.62 -21.15 40.18
CA THR A 377 -3.66 -20.61 41.16
C THR A 377 -4.15 -19.34 41.82
N GLY A 378 -4.97 -18.50 41.15
CA GLY A 378 -5.64 -17.32 41.72
C GLY A 378 -6.72 -17.68 42.75
N TYR A 379 -7.35 -18.85 42.63
CA TYR A 379 -8.40 -19.31 43.54
C TYR A 379 -7.85 -19.87 44.88
N LYS A 380 -6.56 -20.24 44.95
CA LYS A 380 -5.90 -20.76 46.17
C LYS A 380 -5.27 -19.69 47.06
N ARG A 381 -5.45 -18.39 46.74
CA ARG A 381 -4.94 -17.25 47.54
C ARG A 381 -6.02 -16.35 48.15
N LYS A 382 -7.20 -16.91 48.47
CA LYS A 382 -8.18 -16.29 49.33
C LYS A 382 -8.54 -17.21 50.51
#